data_290219c10964a74aa7bb8a4a33e400c5
#
_entry.id   290219c10964a74aa7bb8a4a33e400c5
#
_cell.length_a   1.000
_cell.length_b   1.000
_cell.length_c   1.000
_cell.angle_alpha   90.00
_cell.angle_beta   90.00
_cell.angle_gamma   90.00
#
_symmetry.space_group_name_H-M   'P 1'
#
loop_
_entity.id
_entity.type
_entity.pdbx_description
1 polymer ?
#
loop_
_entity_poly.entity_id
_entity_poly.type
_entity_poly.pdbx_seq_one_letter_code
_entity_poly.pdbx_strand_id
1 'polypeptide(L)'
;MDLLEELMVKRKWVKHCLRTNCAAPEDIQLTGKVKVAKIYSNLLYKREKEPELYDAIKAVAPEWWDDETRMILNKDLVAQRHKDGNKGHSWILWLGDYTSGGGLNFDDGTKIEGKRQWFKIDGQNHHWNDPHEGGTKYSIVLFRSDKKPKTNTLNEARKRKIEREKVERDYVLDVQF
;
A
#
# COMPACT_ATOMS: atom_id res chain seq x y z
N MET A 1 1.65 -1.25 20.51
CA MET A 1 1.39 -0.16 19.52
C MET A 1 2.58 0.78 19.36
N ASP A 2 3.22 1.22 20.43
CA ASP A 2 4.31 2.23 20.34
C ASP A 2 5.51 1.75 19.52
N LEU A 3 5.99 0.53 19.75
CA LEU A 3 7.04 -0.09 18.92
C LEU A 3 6.64 -0.14 17.44
N LEU A 4 5.39 -0.53 17.15
CA LEU A 4 4.90 -0.60 15.77
C LEU A 4 4.92 0.78 15.09
N GLU A 5 4.45 1.80 15.79
CA GLU A 5 4.44 3.18 15.28
C GLU A 5 5.85 3.70 15.05
N GLU A 6 6.78 3.46 15.98
CA GLU A 6 8.20 3.79 15.84
C GLU A 6 8.82 3.14 14.59
N LEU A 7 8.56 1.84 14.37
CA LEU A 7 9.05 1.11 13.20
C LEU A 7 8.45 1.66 11.89
N MET A 8 7.17 2.05 11.89
CA MET A 8 6.54 2.68 10.73
C MET A 8 7.17 4.04 10.40
N VAL A 9 7.51 4.84 11.43
CA VAL A 9 8.21 6.13 11.26
C VAL A 9 9.62 5.94 10.68
N LYS A 10 10.40 5.00 11.24
CA LYS A 10 11.79 4.74 10.82
C LYS A 10 11.90 4.09 9.45
N ARG A 11 10.83 3.50 8.97
CA ARG A 11 10.79 2.75 7.73
C ARG A 11 11.15 3.62 6.52
N LYS A 12 11.98 3.08 5.60
CA LYS A 12 12.21 3.71 4.30
C LYS A 12 11.01 3.50 3.39
N TRP A 13 10.27 4.56 3.13
CA TRP A 13 9.13 4.56 2.24
C TRP A 13 9.56 4.80 0.79
N VAL A 14 8.96 4.04 -0.12
CA VAL A 14 9.20 4.17 -1.55
C VAL A 14 7.97 4.81 -2.20
N LYS A 15 8.19 5.88 -2.95
CA LYS A 15 7.14 6.51 -3.74
C LYS A 15 6.62 5.52 -4.78
N HIS A 16 5.33 5.28 -4.78
CA HIS A 16 4.68 4.38 -5.72
C HIS A 16 3.79 5.17 -6.69
N CYS A 17 4.19 5.20 -7.97
CA CYS A 17 3.51 5.99 -9.00
C CYS A 17 2.49 5.20 -9.84
N LEU A 18 2.13 3.97 -9.45
CA LEU A 18 1.31 3.09 -10.29
C LEU A 18 -0.13 2.85 -9.79
N ARG A 19 -0.54 3.52 -8.71
CA ARG A 19 -1.93 3.43 -8.25
C ARG A 19 -2.75 4.57 -8.87
N THR A 20 -3.63 4.23 -9.79
CA THR A 20 -4.47 5.19 -10.52
C THR A 20 -5.64 5.77 -9.69
N ASN A 21 -5.99 5.09 -8.61
CA ASN A 21 -7.12 5.46 -7.72
C ASN A 21 -6.69 6.06 -6.38
N CYS A 22 -5.47 6.57 -6.28
CA CYS A 22 -4.95 7.15 -5.05
C CYS A 22 -4.32 8.52 -5.32
N ALA A 23 -4.38 9.39 -4.31
CA ALA A 23 -3.81 10.72 -4.34
C ALA A 23 -3.08 11.02 -3.02
N ALA A 24 -2.09 11.91 -3.05
CA ALA A 24 -1.59 12.55 -1.85
C ALA A 24 -2.50 13.74 -1.49
N PRO A 25 -2.61 14.13 -0.21
CA PRO A 25 -3.45 15.23 0.22
C PRO A 25 -3.19 16.54 -0.54
N GLU A 26 -1.93 16.85 -0.81
CA GLU A 26 -1.53 18.04 -1.55
C GLU A 26 -1.99 18.03 -3.03
N ASP A 27 -2.17 16.85 -3.63
CA ASP A 27 -2.63 16.74 -5.01
C ASP A 27 -4.14 16.97 -5.14
N ILE A 28 -4.90 16.73 -4.07
CA ILE A 28 -6.34 16.97 -4.02
C ILE A 28 -6.64 18.45 -3.95
N GLN A 29 -5.81 19.22 -3.24
CA GLN A 29 -6.01 20.65 -3.03
C GLN A 29 -5.74 21.49 -4.28
N LEU A 30 -4.90 21.02 -5.19
CA LEU A 30 -4.35 21.85 -6.25
C LEU A 30 -5.12 21.81 -7.58
N THR A 31 -5.87 20.74 -7.92
CA THR A 31 -6.33 20.58 -9.30
C THR A 31 -7.71 19.97 -9.51
N GLY A 32 -8.34 19.36 -8.55
CA GLY A 32 -9.55 18.53 -8.78
C GLY A 32 -9.30 17.34 -9.74
N LYS A 33 -8.08 17.20 -10.25
CA LYS A 33 -7.62 16.10 -11.13
C LYS A 33 -6.25 15.64 -10.67
N VAL A 34 -6.20 14.48 -10.09
CA VAL A 34 -4.93 13.83 -9.69
C VAL A 34 -4.17 13.41 -10.94
N LYS A 35 -3.09 14.09 -11.25
CA LYS A 35 -2.22 13.71 -12.38
C LYS A 35 -1.16 12.67 -11.99
N VAL A 36 -0.56 12.78 -10.83
CA VAL A 36 0.45 11.83 -10.30
C VAL A 36 0.49 11.96 -8.78
N ALA A 37 -0.07 11.03 -8.09
CA ALA A 37 -0.03 11.04 -6.64
C ALA A 37 1.38 10.72 -6.11
N LYS A 38 1.83 11.48 -5.14
CA LYS A 38 3.01 11.13 -4.34
C LYS A 38 2.62 10.08 -3.31
N ILE A 39 2.38 8.86 -3.77
CA ILE A 39 1.93 7.77 -2.94
C ILE A 39 3.12 7.00 -2.41
N TYR A 40 3.19 6.86 -1.12
CA TYR A 40 4.13 5.96 -0.47
C TYR A 40 3.36 4.71 -0.07
N SER A 41 3.46 3.64 -0.85
CA SER A 41 2.85 2.36 -0.52
C SER A 41 3.80 1.20 -0.75
N ASN A 42 3.63 0.14 0.01
CA ASN A 42 4.30 -1.13 -0.25
C ASN A 42 3.25 -2.20 -0.51
N LEU A 43 3.29 -2.71 -1.72
CA LEU A 43 2.48 -3.85 -2.11
C LEU A 43 3.09 -5.14 -1.56
N LEU A 44 2.24 -5.98 -0.95
CA LEU A 44 2.57 -7.34 -0.50
C LEU A 44 3.83 -7.38 0.39
N TYR A 45 3.66 -6.92 1.61
CA TYR A 45 4.70 -6.99 2.61
C TYR A 45 5.06 -8.44 2.96
N LYS A 46 6.35 -8.76 2.96
CA LYS A 46 6.85 -10.08 3.31
C LYS A 46 7.75 -9.99 4.55
N ARG A 47 7.62 -10.98 5.44
CA ARG A 47 8.45 -11.09 6.66
C ARG A 47 9.95 -11.01 6.38
N GLU A 48 10.40 -11.62 5.29
CA GLU A 48 11.83 -11.68 4.91
C GLU A 48 12.46 -10.29 4.68
N LYS A 49 11.66 -9.27 4.37
CA LYS A 49 12.17 -7.93 4.07
C LYS A 49 12.38 -7.09 5.32
N GLU A 50 11.46 -7.15 6.25
CA GLU A 50 11.46 -6.35 7.49
C GLU A 50 10.85 -7.20 8.62
N PRO A 51 11.59 -8.20 9.13
CA PRO A 51 11.03 -9.19 10.06
C PRO A 51 10.52 -8.57 11.35
N GLU A 52 11.21 -7.58 11.89
CA GLU A 52 10.83 -6.90 13.12
C GLU A 52 9.48 -6.17 12.98
N LEU A 53 9.29 -5.43 11.88
CA LEU A 53 8.03 -4.76 11.59
C LEU A 53 6.89 -5.76 11.36
N TYR A 54 7.19 -6.83 10.62
CA TYR A 54 6.21 -7.90 10.40
C TYR A 54 5.74 -8.53 11.72
N ASP A 55 6.68 -8.88 12.60
CA ASP A 55 6.39 -9.51 13.88
C ASP A 55 5.66 -8.53 14.83
N ALA A 56 6.01 -7.23 14.81
CA ALA A 56 5.30 -6.19 15.56
C ALA A 56 3.85 -6.01 15.08
N ILE A 57 3.59 -6.07 13.77
CA ILE A 57 2.22 -6.02 13.24
C ILE A 57 1.45 -7.27 13.66
N LYS A 58 2.06 -8.45 13.53
CA LYS A 58 1.43 -9.72 13.88
C LYS A 58 1.05 -9.79 15.36
N ALA A 59 1.89 -9.24 16.24
CA ALA A 59 1.65 -9.22 17.68
C ALA A 59 0.40 -8.42 18.11
N VAL A 60 -0.04 -7.47 17.28
CA VAL A 60 -1.22 -6.64 17.53
C VAL A 60 -2.38 -6.92 16.57
N ALA A 61 -2.19 -7.87 15.66
CA ALA A 61 -3.19 -8.21 14.64
C ALA A 61 -4.43 -8.86 15.26
N PRO A 62 -5.59 -8.73 14.62
CA PRO A 62 -6.77 -9.49 15.01
C PRO A 62 -6.52 -11.00 14.95
N GLU A 63 -7.24 -11.79 15.75
CA GLU A 63 -7.18 -13.27 15.74
C GLU A 63 -7.50 -13.89 14.37
N TRP A 64 -8.11 -13.11 13.47
CA TRP A 64 -8.37 -13.48 12.08
C TRP A 64 -7.09 -13.74 11.25
N TRP A 65 -5.91 -13.36 11.73
CA TRP A 65 -4.63 -13.55 11.03
C TRP A 65 -4.29 -15.04 10.86
N ASP A 66 -3.96 -15.43 9.62
CA ASP A 66 -3.45 -16.75 9.26
C ASP A 66 -2.40 -16.66 8.14
N ASP A 67 -1.99 -17.80 7.59
CA ASP A 67 -0.98 -17.89 6.53
C ASP A 67 -1.45 -17.34 5.17
N GLU A 68 -2.77 -17.22 4.96
CA GLU A 68 -3.35 -16.59 3.77
C GLU A 68 -3.42 -15.06 3.88
N THR A 69 -3.20 -14.54 5.07
CA THR A 69 -3.28 -13.10 5.32
C THR A 69 -2.19 -12.35 4.57
N ARG A 70 -2.62 -11.38 3.81
CA ARG A 70 -1.75 -10.42 3.11
C ARG A 70 -1.86 -9.07 3.76
N MET A 71 -0.80 -8.24 3.61
CA MET A 71 -0.85 -6.89 4.12
C MET A 71 -0.32 -5.88 3.10
N ILE A 72 -0.87 -4.68 3.20
CA ILE A 72 -0.37 -3.48 2.53
C ILE A 72 -0.08 -2.45 3.59
N LEU A 73 1.09 -1.82 3.49
CA LEU A 73 1.48 -0.68 4.30
C LEU A 73 1.41 0.58 3.44
N ASN A 74 0.79 1.61 3.94
CA ASN A 74 0.68 2.88 3.25
C ASN A 74 1.12 4.03 4.16
N LYS A 75 1.67 5.07 3.54
CA LYS A 75 1.98 6.35 4.15
C LYS A 75 1.28 7.45 3.36
N ASP A 76 0.57 8.33 4.02
CA ASP A 76 -0.10 9.51 3.47
C ASP A 76 -0.96 9.20 2.23
N LEU A 77 -1.58 8.02 2.25
CA LEU A 77 -2.42 7.54 1.16
C LEU A 77 -3.84 8.07 1.30
N VAL A 78 -4.34 8.71 0.26
CA VAL A 78 -5.75 9.01 0.06
C VAL A 78 -6.26 8.20 -1.12
N ALA A 79 -7.12 7.25 -0.85
CA ALA A 79 -7.77 6.44 -1.87
C ALA A 79 -9.03 7.16 -2.37
N GLN A 80 -9.16 7.28 -3.68
CA GLN A 80 -10.40 7.70 -4.33
C GLN A 80 -11.43 6.57 -4.25
N ARG A 81 -12.70 6.89 -4.53
CA ARG A 81 -13.79 5.91 -4.49
C ARG A 81 -13.51 4.70 -5.36
N HIS A 82 -13.43 3.53 -4.76
CA HIS A 82 -13.11 2.25 -5.43
C HIS A 82 -13.71 1.06 -4.68
N LYS A 83 -13.55 -0.11 -5.24
CA LYS A 83 -13.78 -1.41 -4.59
C LYS A 83 -12.48 -2.20 -4.59
N ASP A 84 -12.26 -2.96 -3.54
CA ASP A 84 -11.18 -3.94 -3.48
C ASP A 84 -11.61 -5.27 -4.11
N GLY A 85 -10.64 -5.98 -4.70
CA GLY A 85 -10.85 -7.36 -5.13
C GLY A 85 -10.48 -8.37 -4.04
N ASN A 86 -10.71 -8.04 -2.77
CA ASN A 86 -10.38 -8.88 -1.63
C ASN A 86 -11.42 -9.98 -1.43
N LYS A 87 -11.00 -11.09 -0.80
CA LYS A 87 -11.89 -12.19 -0.41
C LYS A 87 -12.45 -11.92 0.99
N GLY A 88 -13.75 -11.73 1.06
CA GLY A 88 -14.41 -11.41 2.33
C GLY A 88 -14.01 -10.05 2.87
N HIS A 89 -14.04 -9.92 4.19
CA HIS A 89 -13.69 -8.68 4.85
C HIS A 89 -12.17 -8.49 4.99
N SER A 90 -11.80 -7.26 5.24
CA SER A 90 -10.43 -6.81 5.52
C SER A 90 -10.39 -6.13 6.89
N TRP A 91 -9.18 -5.89 7.38
CA TRP A 91 -8.96 -5.13 8.59
C TRP A 91 -8.03 -3.96 8.29
N ILE A 92 -8.29 -2.81 8.88
CA ILE A 92 -7.47 -1.62 8.72
C ILE A 92 -7.10 -1.05 10.09
N LEU A 93 -5.84 -0.64 10.22
CA LEU A 93 -5.28 0.06 11.36
C LEU A 93 -4.66 1.37 10.87
N TRP A 94 -4.97 2.47 11.55
CA TRP A 94 -4.31 3.75 11.33
C TRP A 94 -3.40 4.13 12.49
N LEU A 95 -2.24 4.67 12.13
CA LEU A 95 -1.19 5.14 13.03
C LEU A 95 -0.69 6.51 12.55
N GLY A 96 0.13 7.16 13.36
CA GLY A 96 0.78 8.41 13.03
C GLY A 96 0.28 9.60 13.82
N ASP A 97 0.90 10.74 13.57
CA ASP A 97 0.71 11.99 14.33
C ASP A 97 -0.27 12.97 13.67
N TYR A 98 -0.96 12.56 12.58
CA TYR A 98 -1.99 13.40 11.97
C TYR A 98 -3.08 13.81 12.97
N THR A 99 -3.62 15.02 12.81
CA THR A 99 -4.50 15.63 13.81
C THR A 99 -5.98 15.41 13.53
N SER A 100 -6.38 15.38 12.25
CA SER A 100 -7.78 15.24 11.85
C SER A 100 -7.94 14.58 10.47
N GLY A 101 -9.16 14.23 10.10
CA GLY A 101 -9.48 13.64 8.81
C GLY A 101 -8.99 12.21 8.62
N GLY A 102 -8.79 11.81 7.37
CA GLY A 102 -8.25 10.50 7.01
C GLY A 102 -9.19 9.32 7.22
N GLY A 103 -10.46 9.57 7.55
CA GLY A 103 -11.46 8.54 7.74
C GLY A 103 -11.76 7.76 6.46
N LEU A 104 -12.35 6.58 6.61
CA LEU A 104 -12.83 5.73 5.52
C LEU A 104 -14.35 5.88 5.39
N ASN A 105 -14.80 6.31 4.23
CA ASN A 105 -16.20 6.51 3.91
C ASN A 105 -16.69 5.38 3.00
N PHE A 106 -17.98 5.04 3.13
CA PHE A 106 -18.69 4.06 2.30
C PHE A 106 -19.93 4.68 1.63
N ASP A 107 -20.38 4.08 0.52
CA ASP A 107 -21.55 4.55 -0.22
C ASP A 107 -22.87 4.55 0.59
N ASP A 108 -22.97 3.72 1.61
CA ASP A 108 -24.12 3.65 2.50
C ASP A 108 -24.16 4.77 3.56
N GLY A 109 -23.20 5.70 3.51
CA GLY A 109 -23.04 6.78 4.47
C GLY A 109 -22.26 6.40 5.73
N THR A 110 -21.84 5.15 5.87
CA THR A 110 -20.97 4.72 6.98
C THR A 110 -19.64 5.41 6.88
N LYS A 111 -19.13 5.91 8.01
CA LYS A 111 -17.79 6.47 8.16
C LYS A 111 -17.07 5.80 9.31
N ILE A 112 -15.84 5.39 9.07
CA ILE A 112 -14.96 4.80 10.08
C ILE A 112 -13.79 5.75 10.32
N GLU A 113 -13.57 6.13 11.56
CA GLU A 113 -12.49 7.01 12.00
C GLU A 113 -11.86 6.48 13.28
N GLY A 114 -10.60 6.83 13.49
CA GLY A 114 -9.87 6.51 14.72
C GLY A 114 -8.42 6.17 14.45
N LYS A 115 -7.65 6.03 15.51
CA LYS A 115 -6.24 5.62 15.47
C LYS A 115 -5.96 4.53 16.48
N ARG A 116 -4.90 3.75 16.23
CA ARG A 116 -4.34 2.76 17.17
C ARG A 116 -5.31 1.62 17.54
N GLN A 117 -6.29 1.36 16.68
CA GLN A 117 -7.21 0.23 16.79
C GLN A 117 -7.54 -0.34 15.43
N TRP A 118 -7.86 -1.61 15.38
CA TRP A 118 -8.25 -2.32 14.17
C TRP A 118 -9.75 -2.15 13.91
N PHE A 119 -10.05 -1.83 12.66
CA PHE A 119 -11.42 -1.77 12.17
C PHE A 119 -11.64 -2.87 11.12
N LYS A 120 -12.72 -3.61 11.28
CA LYS A 120 -13.19 -4.57 10.27
C LYS A 120 -13.94 -3.81 9.18
N ILE A 121 -13.58 -4.04 7.92
CA ILE A 121 -14.17 -3.36 6.76
C ILE A 121 -14.58 -4.38 5.69
N ASP A 122 -15.60 -4.04 4.91
CA ASP A 122 -15.95 -4.75 3.69
C ASP A 122 -15.44 -3.96 2.47
N GLY A 123 -14.25 -4.35 1.98
CA GLY A 123 -13.63 -3.70 0.82
C GLY A 123 -14.35 -3.97 -0.50
N GLN A 124 -15.32 -4.87 -0.55
CA GLN A 124 -16.14 -5.12 -1.76
C GLN A 124 -17.20 -4.03 -1.96
N ASN A 125 -17.52 -3.26 -0.91
CA ASN A 125 -18.33 -2.05 -1.02
C ASN A 125 -17.48 -0.88 -1.49
N HIS A 126 -18.08 0.05 -2.23
CA HIS A 126 -17.37 1.26 -2.62
C HIS A 126 -16.98 2.06 -1.40
N HIS A 127 -15.70 2.43 -1.35
CA HIS A 127 -15.14 3.19 -0.26
C HIS A 127 -14.04 4.15 -0.74
N TRP A 128 -13.74 5.17 0.05
CA TRP A 128 -12.69 6.16 -0.19
C TRP A 128 -12.21 6.74 1.13
N ASN A 129 -11.03 7.35 1.12
CA ASN A 129 -10.51 8.06 2.29
C ASN A 129 -10.69 9.56 2.14
N ASP A 130 -11.03 10.21 3.24
CA ASP A 130 -10.83 11.65 3.35
C ASP A 130 -9.34 12.00 3.39
N PRO A 131 -8.94 13.18 2.92
CA PRO A 131 -7.65 13.74 3.25
C PRO A 131 -7.49 13.83 4.78
N HIS A 132 -6.24 13.72 5.24
CA HIS A 132 -5.89 14.00 6.63
C HIS A 132 -5.18 15.32 6.73
N GLU A 133 -5.21 15.92 7.91
CA GLU A 133 -4.55 17.20 8.23
C GLU A 133 -3.53 16.99 9.34
N GLY A 134 -2.45 17.75 9.26
CA GLY A 134 -1.35 17.73 10.22
C GLY A 134 -0.63 16.39 10.28
N GLY A 135 0.67 16.42 10.38
CA GLY A 135 1.49 15.22 10.56
C GLY A 135 1.45 14.18 9.44
N THR A 136 1.82 12.97 9.78
CA THR A 136 1.91 11.83 8.88
C THR A 136 0.89 10.77 9.27
N LYS A 137 0.20 10.20 8.29
CA LYS A 137 -0.73 9.09 8.45
C LYS A 137 -0.15 7.81 7.88
N TYR A 138 -0.12 6.77 8.69
CA TYR A 138 0.18 5.41 8.25
C TYR A 138 -1.09 4.57 8.28
N SER A 139 -1.22 3.64 7.32
CA SER A 139 -2.24 2.62 7.38
C SER A 139 -1.68 1.23 7.10
N ILE A 140 -2.19 0.25 7.82
CA ILE A 140 -1.92 -1.17 7.63
C ILE A 140 -3.23 -1.81 7.28
N VAL A 141 -3.29 -2.45 6.10
CA VAL A 141 -4.48 -3.17 5.66
C VAL A 141 -4.16 -4.65 5.58
N LEU A 142 -4.91 -5.45 6.33
CA LEU A 142 -4.86 -6.91 6.28
C LEU A 142 -6.04 -7.41 5.45
N PHE A 143 -5.77 -8.32 4.50
CA PHE A 143 -6.79 -8.84 3.60
C PHE A 143 -6.44 -10.25 3.10
N ARG A 144 -7.41 -10.94 2.53
CA ARG A 144 -7.23 -12.19 1.77
C ARG A 144 -7.56 -11.96 0.31
N SER A 145 -6.93 -12.73 -0.58
CA SER A 145 -7.17 -12.60 -2.01
C SER A 145 -6.94 -13.94 -2.70
N ASP A 146 -7.89 -14.36 -3.52
CA ASP A 146 -7.77 -15.55 -4.39
C ASP A 146 -6.81 -15.32 -5.57
N LYS A 147 -6.48 -14.06 -5.86
CA LYS A 147 -5.51 -13.76 -6.91
C LYS A 147 -4.14 -14.26 -6.46
N LYS A 148 -3.62 -15.27 -7.14
CA LYS A 148 -2.20 -15.64 -7.00
C LYS A 148 -1.37 -14.37 -7.14
N PRO A 149 -0.33 -14.14 -6.28
CA PRO A 149 0.57 -13.03 -6.51
C PRO A 149 0.97 -13.09 -7.98
N LYS A 150 0.78 -12.00 -8.71
CA LYS A 150 1.30 -11.90 -10.07
C LYS A 150 2.80 -12.15 -9.92
N THR A 151 3.24 -13.36 -10.21
CA THR A 151 4.65 -13.68 -10.33
C THR A 151 5.21 -12.64 -11.26
N ASN A 152 6.19 -11.91 -10.79
CA ASN A 152 6.82 -10.73 -11.32
C ASN A 152 6.97 -10.71 -12.85
N THR A 153 5.91 -10.51 -13.61
CA THR A 153 5.98 -10.24 -15.05
C THR A 153 6.83 -8.99 -15.36
N LEU A 154 6.90 -8.04 -14.42
CA LEU A 154 7.80 -6.88 -14.52
C LEU A 154 9.28 -7.26 -14.33
N ASN A 155 9.60 -8.20 -13.43
CA ASN A 155 10.98 -8.67 -13.27
C ASN A 155 11.40 -9.60 -14.42
N GLU A 156 10.50 -10.38 -14.95
CA GLU A 156 10.77 -11.18 -16.15
C GLU A 156 10.91 -10.31 -17.40
N ALA A 157 10.06 -9.31 -17.58
CA ALA A 157 10.20 -8.34 -18.67
C ALA A 157 11.50 -7.54 -18.56
N ARG A 158 11.91 -7.16 -17.33
CA ARG A 158 13.17 -6.47 -17.09
C ARG A 158 14.39 -7.38 -17.29
N LYS A 159 14.31 -8.64 -16.87
CA LYS A 159 15.34 -9.65 -17.16
C LYS A 159 15.48 -9.88 -18.67
N ARG A 160 14.37 -10.05 -19.41
CA ARG A 160 14.39 -10.22 -20.88
C ARG A 160 14.93 -8.98 -21.59
N LYS A 161 14.66 -7.78 -21.06
CA LYS A 161 15.22 -6.54 -21.61
C LYS A 161 16.74 -6.46 -21.41
N ILE A 162 17.22 -6.76 -20.19
CA ILE A 162 18.64 -6.79 -19.86
C ILE A 162 19.38 -7.85 -20.70
N GLU A 163 18.79 -9.01 -20.87
CA GLU A 163 19.34 -10.09 -21.70
C GLU A 163 19.45 -9.67 -23.17
N ARG A 164 18.42 -9.03 -23.75
CA ARG A 164 18.46 -8.49 -25.12
C ARG A 164 19.54 -7.41 -25.28
N GLU A 165 19.62 -6.47 -24.35
CA GLU A 165 20.63 -5.40 -24.39
C GLU A 165 22.07 -5.94 -24.23
N LYS A 166 22.24 -7.11 -23.58
CA LYS A 166 23.51 -7.81 -23.50
C LYS A 166 23.87 -8.48 -24.83
N VAL A 167 22.93 -9.20 -25.42
CA VAL A 167 23.12 -9.86 -26.72
C VAL A 167 23.41 -8.84 -27.84
N GLU A 168 22.71 -7.68 -27.85
CA GLU A 168 22.97 -6.60 -28.78
C GLU A 168 24.40 -5.99 -28.61
N ARG A 169 24.86 -5.82 -27.38
CA ARG A 169 26.21 -5.35 -27.09
C ARG A 169 27.29 -6.35 -27.55
N ASP A 170 27.09 -7.63 -27.27
CA ASP A 170 28.03 -8.67 -27.65
C ASP A 170 28.10 -8.81 -29.18
N TYR A 171 26.96 -8.64 -29.89
CA TYR A 171 26.92 -8.66 -31.35
C TYR A 171 27.64 -7.45 -32.00
N VAL A 172 27.56 -6.26 -31.40
CA VAL A 172 28.24 -5.07 -31.89
C VAL A 172 29.77 -5.16 -31.70
N LEU A 173 30.23 -5.88 -30.69
CA LEU A 173 31.66 -6.11 -30.44
C LEU A 173 32.26 -7.14 -31.40
N ASP A 174 31.50 -8.13 -31.86
CA ASP A 174 31.95 -9.17 -32.81
C ASP A 174 32.02 -8.69 -34.29
N VAL A 175 31.41 -7.56 -34.60
CA VAL A 175 31.38 -7.01 -35.99
C VAL A 175 32.48 -5.95 -36.23
N GLN A 176 33.27 -5.63 -35.21
CA GLN A 176 34.37 -4.61 -35.30
C GLN A 176 35.76 -5.17 -35.46
N PHE A 177 35.92 -6.47 -35.81
CA PHE A 177 37.22 -7.06 -36.14
C PHE A 177 37.24 -7.68 -37.53
#